data_d09134bfa2b317a2ff5143007baed65f
#
_entry.id   d09134bfa2b317a2ff5143007baed65f
#
_cell.length_a   1.000
_cell.length_b   1.000
_cell.length_c   1.000
_cell.angle_alpha   90.00
_cell.angle_beta   90.00
_cell.angle_gamma   90.00
#
_symmetry.space_group_name_H-M   'P 1'
#
loop_
_entity.id
_entity.type
_entity.pdbx_description
1 polymer ?
#
loop_
_entity_poly.entity_id
_entity_poly.type
_entity_poly.pdbx_seq_one_letter_code
_entity_poly.pdbx_strand_id
1 'polypeptide(L)'
;MPKGVLLVNLGSPDSFEVKDIKRYLKEFLMDERVIDYPYWLRYLIVRGIILNVRPPKTSEAYKKIWWDEGSPLIVISKRLTAKVQAQVSVPVVMAMRYGNPSISEGLAALHQQGVTEVLLIPLYPQYAMATSETIEVLAEKLIHEHYPQMVLHKFAPFFHSKEYIEALAGVTGPILADYPYDHLLFSYHGVPERHLYKTSPTPAHKHIVNGKSCCDAYSQEGAHCYRSHCFETTRLLAEALQLPKDKYSISFQSRLGADKWLTPFTSDRIKALAQSGVKRLAVITPAFVADCVETLEEIEMVGGKTFVENGGESFKLIPCLNDSELWAKALAQWINND
;
A
#
# COMPACT_ATOMS: atom_id res chain seq x y z
N MET A 1 -12.58 -8.54 28.14
CA MET A 1 -11.74 -9.64 27.59
C MET A 1 -10.39 -9.05 27.20
N PRO A 2 -9.27 -9.79 27.29
CA PRO A 2 -7.96 -9.23 26.93
C PRO A 2 -7.90 -8.91 25.42
N LYS A 3 -7.76 -7.62 25.09
CA LYS A 3 -7.61 -7.13 23.72
C LYS A 3 -6.14 -7.17 23.28
N GLY A 4 -5.89 -7.34 22.00
CA GLY A 4 -4.58 -7.20 21.35
C GLY A 4 -4.71 -6.73 19.92
N VAL A 5 -3.64 -6.25 19.34
CA VAL A 5 -3.62 -5.64 18.01
C VAL A 5 -2.70 -6.42 17.07
N LEU A 6 -3.17 -6.72 15.88
CA LEU A 6 -2.39 -7.28 14.81
C LEU A 6 -2.25 -6.26 13.67
N LEU A 7 -1.06 -5.65 13.55
CA LEU A 7 -0.71 -4.76 12.45
C LEU A 7 -0.21 -5.62 11.27
N VAL A 8 -0.84 -5.54 10.11
CA VAL A 8 -0.48 -6.38 8.98
C VAL A 8 -0.10 -5.56 7.75
N ASN A 9 1.12 -5.82 7.24
CA ASN A 9 1.57 -5.28 5.96
C ASN A 9 1.65 -6.39 4.89
N LEU A 10 1.96 -6.04 3.63
CA LEU A 10 1.99 -7.00 2.52
C LEU A 10 3.03 -8.10 2.75
N GLY A 11 4.22 -7.67 3.10
CA GLY A 11 5.35 -8.55 3.27
C GLY A 11 6.48 -8.29 2.29
N SER A 12 7.54 -9.03 2.48
CA SER A 12 8.78 -8.94 1.73
C SER A 12 9.46 -10.31 1.72
N PRO A 13 10.30 -10.62 0.73
CA PRO A 13 11.13 -11.81 0.78
C PRO A 13 12.09 -11.78 1.98
N ASP A 14 12.50 -12.94 2.49
CA ASP A 14 13.41 -13.05 3.63
C ASP A 14 14.83 -12.58 3.29
N SER A 15 15.21 -12.64 2.02
CA SER A 15 16.43 -12.05 1.48
C SER A 15 16.25 -11.66 0.01
N PHE A 16 17.19 -10.91 -0.53
CA PHE A 16 17.21 -10.61 -1.97
C PHE A 16 17.70 -11.80 -2.85
N GLU A 17 18.05 -12.93 -2.26
CA GLU A 17 18.43 -14.12 -3.01
C GLU A 17 17.29 -14.66 -3.87
N VAL A 18 17.61 -15.09 -5.09
CA VAL A 18 16.61 -15.55 -6.08
C VAL A 18 15.68 -16.63 -5.54
N LYS A 19 16.17 -17.53 -4.67
CA LYS A 19 15.35 -18.59 -4.04
C LYS A 19 14.27 -18.03 -3.12
N ASP A 20 14.58 -16.99 -2.34
CA ASP A 20 13.67 -16.37 -1.38
C ASP A 20 12.68 -15.48 -2.12
N ILE A 21 13.15 -14.74 -3.13
CA ILE A 21 12.29 -14.02 -4.08
C ILE A 21 11.28 -14.97 -4.75
N LYS A 22 11.73 -16.14 -5.21
CA LYS A 22 10.85 -17.13 -5.85
C LYS A 22 9.79 -17.67 -4.90
N ARG A 23 10.14 -17.91 -3.62
CA ARG A 23 9.21 -18.34 -2.57
C ARG A 23 8.16 -17.26 -2.32
N TYR A 24 8.59 -16.03 -2.09
CA TYR A 24 7.73 -14.87 -1.86
C TYR A 24 6.78 -14.62 -3.04
N LEU A 25 7.31 -14.54 -4.27
CA LEU A 25 6.49 -14.34 -5.46
C LEU A 25 5.48 -15.46 -5.69
N LYS A 26 5.85 -16.71 -5.35
CA LYS A 26 4.91 -17.83 -5.45
C LYS A 26 3.75 -17.67 -4.49
N GLU A 27 4.00 -17.33 -3.23
CA GLU A 27 2.96 -17.13 -2.22
C GLU A 27 2.05 -15.95 -2.63
N PHE A 28 2.64 -14.82 -3.00
CA PHE A 28 1.94 -13.61 -3.40
C PHE A 28 1.07 -13.80 -4.65
N LEU A 29 1.64 -14.31 -5.74
CA LEU A 29 0.95 -14.41 -7.02
C LEU A 29 0.01 -15.62 -7.14
N MET A 30 0.12 -16.60 -6.25
CA MET A 30 -0.84 -17.70 -6.16
C MET A 30 -2.09 -17.35 -5.36
N ASP A 31 -2.16 -16.18 -4.74
CA ASP A 31 -3.38 -15.69 -4.10
C ASP A 31 -4.42 -15.34 -5.16
N GLU A 32 -5.65 -15.83 -4.98
CA GLU A 32 -6.77 -15.58 -5.91
C GLU A 32 -7.29 -14.15 -5.86
N ARG A 33 -6.94 -13.39 -4.82
CA ARG A 33 -7.27 -11.96 -4.69
C ARG A 33 -6.24 -11.06 -5.37
N VAL A 34 -5.07 -11.62 -5.69
CA VAL A 34 -4.01 -10.95 -6.45
C VAL A 34 -4.13 -11.25 -7.93
N ILE A 35 -4.13 -12.55 -8.29
CA ILE A 35 -4.41 -13.02 -9.65
C ILE A 35 -5.71 -13.83 -9.61
N ASP A 36 -6.81 -13.16 -9.92
CA ASP A 36 -8.18 -13.65 -9.78
C ASP A 36 -8.66 -14.53 -10.96
N TYR A 37 -7.72 -15.20 -11.62
CA TYR A 37 -8.02 -16.23 -12.61
C TYR A 37 -8.34 -17.57 -11.96
N PRO A 38 -9.05 -18.50 -12.65
CA PRO A 38 -9.23 -19.87 -12.18
C PRO A 38 -7.90 -20.50 -11.79
N TYR A 39 -7.91 -21.33 -10.74
CA TYR A 39 -6.68 -21.89 -10.13
C TYR A 39 -5.71 -22.53 -11.15
N TRP A 40 -6.24 -23.33 -12.10
CA TRP A 40 -5.40 -23.99 -13.11
C TRP A 40 -4.68 -22.99 -14.02
N LEU A 41 -5.35 -21.90 -14.42
CA LEU A 41 -4.75 -20.87 -15.27
C LEU A 41 -3.73 -20.05 -14.48
N ARG A 42 -4.08 -19.64 -13.25
CA ARG A 42 -3.17 -18.96 -12.33
C ARG A 42 -1.91 -19.81 -12.08
N TYR A 43 -2.09 -21.12 -11.86
CA TYR A 43 -0.98 -22.05 -11.66
C TYR A 43 -0.04 -22.09 -12.88
N LEU A 44 -0.58 -22.22 -14.08
CA LEU A 44 0.20 -22.24 -15.32
C LEU A 44 0.96 -20.92 -15.54
N ILE A 45 0.30 -19.78 -15.35
CA ILE A 45 0.93 -18.46 -15.51
C ILE A 45 2.03 -18.26 -14.47
N VAL A 46 1.72 -18.48 -13.21
CA VAL A 46 2.67 -18.21 -12.12
C VAL A 46 3.83 -19.19 -12.16
N ARG A 47 3.58 -20.49 -12.13
CA ARG A 47 4.64 -21.51 -12.07
C ARG A 47 5.31 -21.78 -13.43
N GLY A 48 4.57 -21.72 -14.51
CA GLY A 48 5.09 -21.97 -15.85
C GLY A 48 5.87 -20.80 -16.43
N ILE A 49 5.49 -19.58 -16.13
CA ILE A 49 6.08 -18.38 -16.74
C ILE A 49 6.75 -17.50 -15.70
N ILE A 50 5.97 -16.92 -14.77
CA ILE A 50 6.46 -15.83 -13.93
C ILE A 50 7.62 -16.25 -13.04
N LEU A 51 7.51 -17.37 -12.33
CA LEU A 51 8.54 -17.87 -11.42
C LEU A 51 9.81 -18.37 -12.12
N ASN A 52 9.82 -18.48 -13.44
CA ASN A 52 11.01 -18.84 -14.20
C ASN A 52 11.74 -17.62 -14.80
N VAL A 53 11.02 -16.50 -15.00
CA VAL A 53 11.57 -15.34 -15.70
C VAL A 53 11.78 -14.14 -14.75
N ARG A 54 10.82 -13.89 -13.83
CA ARG A 54 10.80 -12.67 -13.02
C ARG A 54 11.77 -12.66 -11.83
N PRO A 55 12.05 -13.77 -11.12
CA PRO A 55 12.81 -13.75 -9.87
C PRO A 55 14.20 -13.11 -9.97
N PRO A 56 15.04 -13.33 -11.00
CA PRO A 56 16.33 -12.69 -11.10
C PRO A 56 16.25 -11.16 -11.17
N LYS A 57 15.32 -10.63 -12.02
CA LYS A 57 15.12 -9.19 -12.13
C LYS A 57 14.58 -8.58 -10.83
N THR A 58 13.68 -9.27 -10.15
CA THR A 58 13.13 -8.84 -8.86
C THR A 58 14.21 -8.87 -7.77
N SER A 59 15.09 -9.89 -7.77
CA SER A 59 16.26 -9.97 -6.88
C SER A 59 17.15 -8.75 -7.02
N GLU A 60 17.49 -8.34 -8.25
CA GLU A 60 18.31 -7.14 -8.49
C GLU A 60 17.62 -5.85 -8.00
N ALA A 61 16.29 -5.74 -8.12
CA ALA A 61 15.55 -4.60 -7.59
C ALA A 61 15.62 -4.55 -6.05
N TYR A 62 15.35 -5.68 -5.38
CA TYR A 62 15.46 -5.77 -3.92
C TYR A 62 16.88 -5.51 -3.42
N LYS A 63 17.91 -6.02 -4.10
CA LYS A 63 19.32 -5.80 -3.74
C LYS A 63 19.71 -4.32 -3.69
N LYS A 64 19.14 -3.49 -4.57
CA LYS A 64 19.42 -2.05 -4.60
C LYS A 64 18.90 -1.30 -3.38
N ILE A 65 17.80 -1.77 -2.78
CA ILE A 65 17.11 -1.10 -1.68
C ILE A 65 17.35 -1.77 -0.32
N TRP A 66 18.06 -2.91 -0.30
CA TRP A 66 18.22 -3.74 0.89
C TRP A 66 19.12 -3.04 1.92
N TRP A 67 18.66 -2.98 3.15
CA TRP A 67 19.41 -2.41 4.27
C TRP A 67 20.24 -3.50 4.98
N ASP A 68 21.23 -3.10 5.78
CA ASP A 68 22.02 -4.05 6.58
C ASP A 68 21.12 -4.87 7.55
N GLU A 69 20.04 -4.27 8.04
CA GLU A 69 19.08 -4.88 8.95
C GLU A 69 18.03 -5.76 8.22
N GLY A 70 17.95 -5.71 6.89
CA GLY A 70 17.00 -6.46 6.07
C GLY A 70 16.17 -5.60 5.11
N SER A 71 15.03 -6.14 4.69
CA SER A 71 14.09 -5.40 3.84
C SER A 71 13.58 -4.13 4.55
N PRO A 72 13.60 -2.96 3.86
CA PRO A 72 13.05 -1.71 4.42
C PRO A 72 11.66 -1.88 5.02
N LEU A 73 10.74 -2.52 4.28
CA LEU A 73 9.36 -2.76 4.74
C LEU A 73 9.32 -3.48 6.10
N ILE A 74 10.14 -4.51 6.28
CA ILE A 74 10.17 -5.29 7.52
C ILE A 74 10.78 -4.48 8.66
N VAL A 75 11.91 -3.80 8.42
CA VAL A 75 12.60 -2.98 9.41
C VAL A 75 11.70 -1.83 9.88
N ILE A 76 11.10 -1.11 8.95
CA ILE A 76 10.16 -0.01 9.23
C ILE A 76 8.96 -0.52 10.03
N SER A 77 8.35 -1.65 9.61
CA SER A 77 7.21 -2.22 10.32
C SER A 77 7.55 -2.64 11.76
N LYS A 78 8.75 -3.17 12.00
CA LYS A 78 9.24 -3.48 13.35
C LYS A 78 9.39 -2.22 14.21
N ARG A 79 10.02 -1.19 13.65
CA ARG A 79 10.23 0.09 14.35
C ARG A 79 8.89 0.77 14.67
N LEU A 80 7.98 0.80 13.70
CA LEU A 80 6.62 1.33 13.89
C LEU A 80 5.87 0.58 15.00
N THR A 81 5.89 -0.75 14.97
CA THR A 81 5.23 -1.58 15.99
C THR A 81 5.75 -1.27 17.38
N ALA A 82 7.08 -1.14 17.55
CA ALA A 82 7.69 -0.78 18.83
C ALA A 82 7.24 0.61 19.32
N LYS A 83 7.15 1.60 18.43
CA LYS A 83 6.68 2.95 18.76
C LYS A 83 5.19 2.98 19.13
N VAL A 84 4.37 2.20 18.45
CA VAL A 84 2.94 2.06 18.79
C VAL A 84 2.79 1.36 20.14
N GLN A 85 3.52 0.24 20.37
CA GLN A 85 3.49 -0.50 21.63
C GLN A 85 3.86 0.38 22.83
N ALA A 86 4.77 1.33 22.66
CA ALA A 86 5.15 2.28 23.73
C ALA A 86 4.02 3.27 24.10
N GLN A 87 2.96 3.40 23.29
CA GLN A 87 1.87 4.35 23.46
C GLN A 87 0.53 3.69 23.84
N VAL A 88 0.48 2.36 23.88
CA VAL A 88 -0.75 1.60 24.20
C VAL A 88 -0.50 0.54 25.24
N SER A 89 -1.53 0.18 26.00
CA SER A 89 -1.44 -0.81 27.09
C SER A 89 -1.70 -2.25 26.62
N VAL A 90 -2.31 -2.43 25.44
CA VAL A 90 -2.61 -3.74 24.87
C VAL A 90 -1.43 -4.27 24.04
N PRO A 91 -1.23 -5.60 23.94
CA PRO A 91 -0.20 -6.16 23.09
C PRO A 91 -0.38 -5.76 21.62
N VAL A 92 0.70 -5.33 20.98
CA VAL A 92 0.74 -5.01 19.54
C VAL A 92 1.75 -5.93 18.86
N VAL A 93 1.29 -6.70 17.90
CA VAL A 93 2.11 -7.61 17.10
C VAL A 93 2.04 -7.22 15.64
N MET A 94 3.17 -7.28 14.94
CA MET A 94 3.19 -7.13 13.49
C MET A 94 3.16 -8.48 12.80
N ALA A 95 2.53 -8.53 11.63
CA ALA A 95 2.59 -9.68 10.73
C ALA A 95 2.63 -9.22 9.26
N MET A 96 2.95 -10.17 8.38
CA MET A 96 2.98 -9.99 6.95
C MET A 96 1.94 -10.91 6.30
N ARG A 97 1.29 -10.40 5.25
CA ARG A 97 0.37 -11.22 4.47
C ARG A 97 1.13 -12.30 3.69
N TYR A 98 2.32 -11.96 3.20
CA TYR A 98 3.21 -12.87 2.47
C TYR A 98 4.62 -12.79 3.07
N GLY A 99 5.26 -13.94 3.29
CA GLY A 99 6.57 -14.02 3.96
C GLY A 99 6.46 -13.95 5.48
N ASN A 100 7.48 -13.45 6.15
CA ASN A 100 7.66 -13.55 7.61
C ASN A 100 7.78 -12.17 8.30
N PRO A 101 7.30 -12.06 9.58
CA PRO A 101 6.47 -13.04 10.29
C PRO A 101 5.07 -13.14 9.69
N SER A 102 4.53 -14.35 9.59
CA SER A 102 3.21 -14.59 8.99
C SER A 102 2.05 -14.16 9.90
N ILE A 103 0.85 -14.00 9.34
CA ILE A 103 -0.39 -13.75 10.12
C ILE A 103 -0.61 -14.88 11.14
N SER A 104 -0.31 -16.13 10.76
CA SER A 104 -0.42 -17.28 11.68
C SER A 104 0.49 -17.14 12.90
N GLU A 105 1.75 -16.73 12.71
CA GLU A 105 2.70 -16.48 13.80
C GLU A 105 2.26 -15.29 14.66
N GLY A 106 1.74 -14.23 14.04
CA GLY A 106 1.21 -13.08 14.76
C GLY A 106 0.02 -13.42 15.65
N LEU A 107 -0.94 -14.20 15.14
CA LEU A 107 -2.08 -14.69 15.93
C LEU A 107 -1.64 -15.64 17.07
N ALA A 108 -0.67 -16.52 16.78
CA ALA A 108 -0.10 -17.40 17.81
C ALA A 108 0.56 -16.60 18.95
N ALA A 109 1.31 -15.56 18.60
CA ALA A 109 1.96 -14.69 19.59
C ALA A 109 0.95 -13.92 20.47
N LEU A 110 -0.16 -13.44 19.90
CA LEU A 110 -1.24 -12.82 20.65
C LEU A 110 -1.96 -13.84 21.56
N HIS A 111 -2.24 -15.03 21.03
CA HIS A 111 -2.87 -16.10 21.81
C HIS A 111 -2.02 -16.53 23.01
N GLN A 112 -0.70 -16.66 22.86
CA GLN A 112 0.24 -16.97 23.95
C GLN A 112 0.25 -15.90 25.04
N GLN A 113 -0.10 -14.66 24.70
CA GLN A 113 -0.26 -13.56 25.67
C GLN A 113 -1.67 -13.50 26.29
N GLY A 114 -2.51 -14.50 26.04
CA GLY A 114 -3.86 -14.61 26.59
C GLY A 114 -4.90 -13.70 25.93
N VAL A 115 -4.59 -13.13 24.74
CA VAL A 115 -5.52 -12.28 24.00
C VAL A 115 -6.68 -13.11 23.49
N THR A 116 -7.91 -12.59 23.67
CA THR A 116 -9.15 -13.19 23.18
C THR A 116 -9.93 -12.30 22.22
N GLU A 117 -9.57 -11.01 22.12
CA GLU A 117 -10.11 -10.08 21.13
C GLU A 117 -8.96 -9.46 20.34
N VAL A 118 -8.96 -9.63 19.03
CA VAL A 118 -7.90 -9.12 18.12
C VAL A 118 -8.47 -8.00 17.27
N LEU A 119 -7.89 -6.81 17.40
CA LEU A 119 -8.08 -5.74 16.45
C LEU A 119 -7.07 -5.93 15.30
N LEU A 120 -7.58 -6.31 14.14
CA LEU A 120 -6.80 -6.44 12.90
C LEU A 120 -6.75 -5.09 12.19
N ILE A 121 -5.55 -4.55 12.00
CA ILE A 121 -5.31 -3.31 11.25
C ILE A 121 -4.46 -3.64 10.02
N PRO A 122 -5.08 -3.83 8.84
CA PRO A 122 -4.35 -3.87 7.59
C PRO A 122 -3.69 -2.51 7.34
N LEU A 123 -2.37 -2.46 7.17
CA LEU A 123 -1.62 -1.22 6.94
C LEU A 123 -1.75 -0.72 5.49
N TYR A 124 -3.01 -0.69 5.02
CA TYR A 124 -3.41 -0.21 3.69
C TYR A 124 -4.56 0.79 3.84
N PRO A 125 -4.31 2.07 3.52
CA PRO A 125 -5.35 3.09 3.68
C PRO A 125 -6.56 2.83 2.79
N GLN A 126 -6.33 2.47 1.51
CA GLN A 126 -7.38 2.24 0.51
C GLN A 126 -7.72 0.74 0.44
N TYR A 127 -9.01 0.42 0.44
CA TYR A 127 -9.48 -0.96 0.30
C TYR A 127 -9.18 -1.54 -1.07
N ALA A 128 -8.58 -2.73 -1.11
CA ALA A 128 -8.43 -3.52 -2.33
C ALA A 128 -8.47 -5.02 -2.03
N MET A 129 -8.93 -5.83 -3.02
CA MET A 129 -8.92 -7.29 -2.92
C MET A 129 -7.53 -7.84 -2.60
N ALA A 130 -6.51 -7.32 -3.30
CA ALA A 130 -5.13 -7.80 -3.21
C ALA A 130 -4.39 -7.33 -1.94
N THR A 131 -5.01 -6.52 -1.08
CA THR A 131 -4.41 -5.97 0.15
C THR A 131 -5.29 -6.23 1.36
N SER A 132 -6.24 -5.34 1.67
CA SER A 132 -7.06 -5.43 2.88
C SER A 132 -7.89 -6.72 2.91
N GLU A 133 -8.58 -7.06 1.82
CA GLU A 133 -9.47 -8.23 1.78
C GLU A 133 -8.70 -9.55 1.96
N THR A 134 -7.56 -9.73 1.28
CA THR A 134 -6.78 -10.96 1.44
C THR A 134 -6.23 -11.16 2.85
N ILE A 135 -5.89 -10.07 3.55
CA ILE A 135 -5.46 -10.09 4.96
C ILE A 135 -6.62 -10.51 5.86
N GLU A 136 -7.78 -9.87 5.69
CA GLU A 136 -8.97 -10.12 6.51
C GLU A 136 -9.44 -11.56 6.39
N VAL A 137 -9.58 -12.06 5.16
CA VAL A 137 -10.04 -13.42 4.91
C VAL A 137 -9.06 -14.48 5.45
N LEU A 138 -7.76 -14.24 5.33
CA LEU A 138 -6.77 -15.16 5.90
C LEU A 138 -6.80 -15.16 7.43
N ALA A 139 -6.91 -13.99 8.06
CA ALA A 139 -7.00 -13.88 9.51
C ALA A 139 -8.28 -14.56 10.05
N GLU A 140 -9.43 -14.33 9.42
CA GLU A 140 -10.70 -15.01 9.77
C GLU A 140 -10.58 -16.52 9.67
N LYS A 141 -10.02 -17.02 8.56
CA LYS A 141 -9.81 -18.45 8.36
C LYS A 141 -8.93 -19.05 9.46
N LEU A 142 -7.78 -18.44 9.75
CA LEU A 142 -6.85 -18.94 10.76
C LEU A 142 -7.45 -18.93 12.16
N ILE A 143 -8.22 -17.89 12.51
CA ILE A 143 -8.93 -17.81 13.79
C ILE A 143 -9.98 -18.93 13.87
N HIS A 144 -10.80 -19.09 12.84
CA HIS A 144 -11.80 -20.13 12.81
C HIS A 144 -11.21 -21.56 12.96
N GLU A 145 -10.08 -21.81 12.30
CA GLU A 145 -9.43 -23.12 12.28
C GLU A 145 -8.63 -23.43 13.56
N HIS A 146 -7.97 -22.43 14.16
CA HIS A 146 -6.97 -22.66 15.22
C HIS A 146 -7.29 -21.97 16.55
N TYR A 147 -8.10 -20.91 16.54
CA TYR A 147 -8.39 -20.07 17.70
C TYR A 147 -9.88 -19.73 17.82
N PRO A 148 -10.80 -20.72 17.83
CA PRO A 148 -12.26 -20.47 17.74
C PRO A 148 -12.82 -19.64 18.91
N GLN A 149 -12.05 -19.43 19.99
CA GLN A 149 -12.41 -18.56 21.11
C GLN A 149 -11.98 -17.10 20.93
N MET A 150 -11.19 -16.80 19.90
CA MET A 150 -10.76 -15.43 19.61
C MET A 150 -11.82 -14.72 18.76
N VAL A 151 -12.11 -13.48 19.10
CA VAL A 151 -12.98 -12.60 18.33
C VAL A 151 -12.13 -11.67 17.48
N LEU A 152 -12.42 -11.58 16.18
CA LEU A 152 -11.73 -10.69 15.26
C LEU A 152 -12.54 -9.42 15.02
N HIS A 153 -11.97 -8.29 15.35
CA HIS A 153 -12.45 -6.96 14.96
C HIS A 153 -11.59 -6.46 13.79
N LYS A 154 -12.24 -6.03 12.71
CA LYS A 154 -11.56 -5.50 11.52
C LYS A 154 -11.58 -3.99 11.55
N PHE A 155 -10.41 -3.38 11.48
CA PHE A 155 -10.31 -1.94 11.33
C PHE A 155 -10.73 -1.51 9.91
N ALA A 156 -11.61 -0.52 9.84
CA ALA A 156 -12.11 -0.03 8.53
C ALA A 156 -10.99 0.63 7.71
N PRO A 157 -11.10 0.64 6.36
CA PRO A 157 -10.17 1.38 5.51
C PRO A 157 -10.09 2.85 5.92
N PHE A 158 -8.88 3.35 6.14
CA PHE A 158 -8.63 4.64 6.78
C PHE A 158 -8.19 5.75 5.80
N PHE A 159 -8.42 5.55 4.50
CA PHE A 159 -8.01 6.44 3.40
C PHE A 159 -8.45 7.90 3.56
N HIS A 160 -9.46 8.18 4.37
CA HIS A 160 -10.02 9.52 4.61
C HIS A 160 -10.03 9.91 6.10
N SER A 161 -9.41 9.09 6.96
CA SER A 161 -9.38 9.44 8.39
C SER A 161 -8.52 10.68 8.62
N LYS A 162 -8.97 11.50 9.57
CA LYS A 162 -8.31 12.76 9.92
C LYS A 162 -6.85 12.53 10.32
N GLU A 163 -6.61 11.55 11.19
CA GLU A 163 -5.30 11.23 11.75
C GLU A 163 -4.32 10.78 10.65
N TYR A 164 -4.78 10.00 9.69
CA TYR A 164 -3.96 9.58 8.55
C TYR A 164 -3.60 10.75 7.64
N ILE A 165 -4.58 11.60 7.30
CA ILE A 165 -4.35 12.78 6.46
C ILE A 165 -3.43 13.78 7.16
N GLU A 166 -3.61 14.02 8.47
CA GLU A 166 -2.74 14.87 9.26
C GLU A 166 -1.31 14.34 9.33
N ALA A 167 -1.14 13.00 9.50
CA ALA A 167 0.18 12.38 9.47
C ALA A 167 0.85 12.53 8.09
N LEU A 168 0.12 12.29 7.00
CA LEU A 168 0.63 12.52 5.64
C LEU A 168 1.02 13.98 5.40
N ALA A 169 0.16 14.92 5.79
CA ALA A 169 0.43 16.34 5.64
C ALA A 169 1.66 16.76 6.47
N GLY A 170 1.79 16.23 7.69
CA GLY A 170 2.91 16.52 8.58
C GLY A 170 4.25 16.00 8.07
N VAL A 171 4.27 14.88 7.36
CA VAL A 171 5.49 14.35 6.70
C VAL A 171 5.76 15.10 5.39
N THR A 172 4.73 15.34 4.59
CA THR A 172 4.84 15.89 3.24
C THR A 172 5.14 17.40 3.25
N GLY A 173 4.45 18.17 4.10
CA GLY A 173 4.50 19.62 4.10
C GLY A 173 5.90 20.20 4.27
N PRO A 174 6.69 19.81 5.29
CA PRO A 174 8.05 20.29 5.47
C PRO A 174 8.97 20.01 4.26
N ILE A 175 8.82 18.83 3.64
CA ILE A 175 9.62 18.45 2.48
C ILE A 175 9.28 19.31 1.26
N LEU A 176 7.99 19.58 1.04
CA LEU A 176 7.54 20.46 -0.05
C LEU A 176 7.94 21.92 0.19
N ALA A 177 8.02 22.37 1.42
CA ALA A 177 8.48 23.73 1.76
C ALA A 177 9.97 23.91 1.43
N ASP A 178 10.79 22.88 1.64
CA ASP A 178 12.23 22.91 1.36
C ASP A 178 12.56 22.59 -0.11
N TYR A 179 11.68 21.91 -0.81
CA TYR A 179 11.87 21.51 -2.21
C TYR A 179 10.99 22.34 -3.15
N PRO A 180 11.56 23.27 -3.92
CA PRO A 180 10.80 24.15 -4.80
C PRO A 180 10.27 23.41 -6.04
N TYR A 181 9.30 22.55 -5.84
CA TYR A 181 8.71 21.70 -6.90
C TYR A 181 7.82 22.49 -7.86
N ASP A 182 7.77 22.06 -9.11
CA ASP A 182 6.87 22.63 -10.12
C ASP A 182 5.54 21.84 -10.18
N HIS A 183 5.57 20.53 -9.85
CA HIS A 183 4.41 19.65 -9.83
C HIS A 183 4.55 18.54 -8.78
N LEU A 184 3.46 18.20 -8.08
CA LEU A 184 3.35 17.07 -7.17
C LEU A 184 2.55 15.95 -7.83
N LEU A 185 3.15 14.77 -8.02
CA LEU A 185 2.49 13.59 -8.57
C LEU A 185 2.09 12.63 -7.43
N PHE A 186 0.79 12.37 -7.30
CA PHE A 186 0.27 11.32 -6.44
C PHE A 186 0.30 10.01 -7.21
N SER A 187 1.16 9.09 -6.81
CA SER A 187 1.29 7.76 -7.42
C SER A 187 0.72 6.69 -6.51
N TYR A 188 -0.34 6.04 -6.93
CA TYR A 188 -0.95 4.91 -6.24
C TYR A 188 -0.57 3.60 -6.93
N HIS A 189 -0.54 2.48 -6.21
CA HIS A 189 -0.41 1.19 -6.89
C HIS A 189 -1.62 0.95 -7.80
N GLY A 190 -1.40 0.57 -9.05
CA GLY A 190 -2.48 0.22 -9.96
C GLY A 190 -3.18 -1.08 -9.54
N VAL A 191 -4.44 -1.19 -9.92
CA VAL A 191 -5.20 -2.44 -9.84
C VAL A 191 -5.91 -2.68 -11.17
N PRO A 192 -6.19 -3.95 -11.55
CA PRO A 192 -7.04 -4.23 -12.71
C PRO A 192 -8.43 -3.63 -12.53
N GLU A 193 -8.98 -2.98 -13.56
CA GLU A 193 -10.33 -2.38 -13.48
C GLU A 193 -11.40 -3.40 -13.05
N ARG A 194 -11.25 -4.67 -13.44
CA ARG A 194 -12.19 -5.72 -13.04
C ARG A 194 -12.25 -5.94 -11.52
N HIS A 195 -11.17 -5.64 -10.77
CA HIS A 195 -11.20 -5.72 -9.32
C HIS A 195 -12.16 -4.67 -8.72
N LEU A 196 -12.24 -3.48 -9.31
CA LEU A 196 -13.21 -2.46 -8.89
C LEU A 196 -14.65 -2.96 -9.03
N TYR A 197 -14.96 -3.62 -10.14
CA TYR A 197 -16.31 -4.17 -10.38
C TYR A 197 -16.66 -5.32 -9.44
N LYS A 198 -15.67 -6.06 -8.93
CA LYS A 198 -15.88 -7.15 -7.97
C LYS A 198 -16.12 -6.65 -6.55
N THR A 199 -15.38 -5.61 -6.14
CA THR A 199 -15.47 -5.08 -4.78
C THR A 199 -16.62 -4.10 -4.60
N SER A 200 -17.04 -3.45 -5.67
CA SER A 200 -18.11 -2.44 -5.64
C SER A 200 -19.01 -2.62 -6.87
N PRO A 201 -19.96 -3.58 -6.83
CA PRO A 201 -20.77 -4.01 -7.98
C PRO A 201 -21.88 -3.04 -8.35
N THR A 202 -21.78 -1.75 -8.05
CA THR A 202 -22.80 -0.76 -8.41
C THR A 202 -22.69 -0.34 -9.89
N PRO A 203 -23.83 -0.04 -10.56
CA PRO A 203 -23.84 0.52 -11.93
C PRO A 203 -23.06 1.84 -12.06
N ALA A 204 -22.75 2.49 -10.95
CA ALA A 204 -22.05 3.79 -10.89
C ALA A 204 -20.58 3.75 -11.32
N HIS A 205 -19.96 2.57 -11.51
CA HIS A 205 -18.59 2.45 -12.03
C HIS A 205 -18.42 2.81 -13.52
N LYS A 206 -19.40 3.44 -14.11
CA LYS A 206 -19.13 4.22 -15.31
C LYS A 206 -18.27 5.40 -14.88
N HIS A 207 -16.98 5.34 -15.18
CA HIS A 207 -15.98 6.36 -14.80
C HIS A 207 -16.40 7.80 -15.15
N ILE A 208 -17.43 7.97 -15.94
CA ILE A 208 -18.09 9.23 -16.29
C ILE A 208 -19.59 8.99 -16.35
N VAL A 209 -20.33 9.56 -15.42
CA VAL A 209 -21.80 9.60 -15.44
C VAL A 209 -22.21 11.06 -15.64
N ASN A 210 -22.95 11.36 -16.72
CA ASN A 210 -23.41 12.71 -17.05
C ASN A 210 -22.26 13.76 -17.08
N GLY A 211 -21.08 13.40 -17.62
CA GLY A 211 -19.93 14.30 -17.71
C GLY A 211 -19.14 14.45 -16.39
N LYS A 212 -19.54 13.79 -15.31
CA LYS A 212 -18.81 13.76 -14.04
C LYS A 212 -18.23 12.38 -13.77
N SER A 213 -17.02 12.31 -13.24
CA SER A 213 -16.42 11.08 -12.77
C SER A 213 -17.12 10.63 -11.49
N CYS A 214 -17.34 9.31 -11.32
CA CYS A 214 -17.83 8.74 -10.06
C CYS A 214 -16.87 8.96 -8.88
N CYS A 215 -15.65 9.42 -9.13
CA CYS A 215 -14.63 9.74 -8.13
C CYS A 215 -14.45 11.25 -7.89
N ASP A 216 -15.29 12.11 -8.47
CA ASP A 216 -15.21 13.57 -8.24
C ASP A 216 -15.57 13.94 -6.80
N ALA A 217 -16.39 13.11 -6.16
CA ALA A 217 -16.68 13.17 -4.73
C ALA A 217 -16.85 11.76 -4.17
N TYR A 218 -16.35 11.53 -2.97
CA TYR A 218 -16.58 10.27 -2.25
C TYR A 218 -18.06 10.14 -1.87
N SER A 219 -18.60 8.94 -2.04
CA SER A 219 -19.95 8.57 -1.61
C SER A 219 -19.95 7.15 -1.03
N GLN A 220 -21.04 6.78 -0.32
CA GLN A 220 -21.21 5.43 0.22
C GLN A 220 -21.20 4.34 -0.87
N GLU A 221 -21.59 4.66 -2.10
CA GLU A 221 -21.48 3.74 -3.24
C GLU A 221 -20.02 3.42 -3.57
N GLY A 222 -19.07 4.29 -3.21
CA GLY A 222 -17.63 4.09 -3.36
C GLY A 222 -16.94 3.45 -2.16
N ALA A 223 -17.68 2.99 -1.14
CA ALA A 223 -17.13 2.48 0.12
C ALA A 223 -16.11 1.32 -0.02
N HIS A 224 -16.16 0.57 -1.13
CA HIS A 224 -15.19 -0.48 -1.46
C HIS A 224 -14.53 -0.25 -2.83
N CYS A 225 -14.56 0.98 -3.34
CA CYS A 225 -13.95 1.32 -4.61
C CYS A 225 -12.54 1.90 -4.39
N TYR A 226 -11.51 1.12 -4.69
CA TYR A 226 -10.11 1.53 -4.56
C TYR A 226 -9.82 2.87 -5.24
N ARG A 227 -10.30 3.07 -6.47
CA ARG A 227 -10.08 4.32 -7.22
C ARG A 227 -10.70 5.51 -6.51
N SER A 228 -11.94 5.37 -6.00
CA SER A 228 -12.61 6.42 -5.22
C SER A 228 -11.82 6.78 -3.96
N HIS A 229 -11.29 5.78 -3.25
CA HIS A 229 -10.43 6.01 -2.07
C HIS A 229 -9.14 6.77 -2.42
N CYS A 230 -8.47 6.44 -3.54
CA CYS A 230 -7.27 7.16 -3.98
C CYS A 230 -7.58 8.63 -4.29
N PHE A 231 -8.68 8.91 -4.98
CA PHE A 231 -9.10 10.27 -5.29
C PHE A 231 -9.47 11.06 -4.04
N GLU A 232 -10.16 10.44 -3.10
CA GLU A 232 -10.52 11.11 -1.83
C GLU A 232 -9.29 11.39 -0.96
N THR A 233 -8.37 10.43 -0.82
CA THR A 233 -7.09 10.67 -0.13
C THR A 233 -6.34 11.85 -0.77
N THR A 234 -6.28 11.90 -2.10
CA THR A 234 -5.62 13.01 -2.81
C THR A 234 -6.31 14.34 -2.55
N ARG A 235 -7.65 14.38 -2.63
CA ARG A 235 -8.44 15.59 -2.38
C ARG A 235 -8.18 16.13 -0.98
N LEU A 236 -8.28 15.29 0.04
CA LEU A 236 -8.10 15.67 1.45
C LEU A 236 -6.66 16.11 1.74
N LEU A 237 -5.65 15.40 1.20
CA LEU A 237 -4.26 15.80 1.40
C LEU A 237 -3.91 17.08 0.64
N ALA A 238 -4.42 17.26 -0.58
CA ALA A 238 -4.25 18.52 -1.32
C ALA A 238 -4.89 19.70 -0.60
N GLU A 239 -6.06 19.50 0.01
CA GLU A 239 -6.73 20.53 0.84
C GLU A 239 -5.91 20.84 2.10
N ALA A 240 -5.45 19.82 2.83
CA ALA A 240 -4.64 19.99 4.04
C ALA A 240 -3.31 20.72 3.76
N LEU A 241 -2.71 20.50 2.60
CA LEU A 241 -1.48 21.15 2.13
C LEU A 241 -1.73 22.44 1.34
N GLN A 242 -2.99 22.83 1.14
CA GLN A 242 -3.40 24.03 0.38
C GLN A 242 -2.82 24.06 -1.05
N LEU A 243 -2.77 22.88 -1.72
CA LEU A 243 -2.18 22.75 -3.05
C LEU A 243 -3.10 23.36 -4.13
N PRO A 244 -2.58 24.21 -5.02
CA PRO A 244 -3.32 24.66 -6.21
C PRO A 244 -3.64 23.47 -7.13
N LYS A 245 -4.84 23.45 -7.73
CA LYS A 245 -5.34 22.32 -8.55
C LYS A 245 -4.50 22.01 -9.77
N ASP A 246 -3.81 22.99 -10.31
CA ASP A 246 -2.90 22.87 -11.47
C ASP A 246 -1.50 22.36 -11.08
N LYS A 247 -1.19 22.31 -9.79
CA LYS A 247 0.11 21.90 -9.25
C LYS A 247 0.22 20.44 -8.86
N TYR A 248 -0.84 19.65 -9.01
CA TYR A 248 -0.78 18.22 -8.73
C TYR A 248 -1.62 17.37 -9.70
N SER A 249 -1.32 16.10 -9.75
CA SER A 249 -2.11 15.12 -10.51
C SER A 249 -2.00 13.72 -9.90
N ILE A 250 -2.91 12.81 -10.31
CA ILE A 250 -2.98 11.42 -9.87
C ILE A 250 -2.48 10.51 -10.99
N SER A 251 -1.80 9.44 -10.62
CA SER A 251 -1.39 8.35 -11.52
C SER A 251 -1.36 7.01 -10.77
N PHE A 252 -1.23 5.92 -11.54
CA PHE A 252 -1.22 4.55 -11.03
C PHE A 252 0.04 3.84 -11.52
N GLN A 253 0.85 3.35 -10.57
CA GLN A 253 2.08 2.62 -10.84
C GLN A 253 1.85 1.12 -10.91
N SER A 254 2.82 0.41 -11.44
CA SER A 254 2.88 -1.05 -11.53
C SER A 254 1.71 -1.66 -12.28
N ARG A 255 1.99 -2.47 -13.28
CA ARG A 255 0.98 -3.27 -13.98
C ARG A 255 1.53 -4.66 -14.27
N LEU A 256 0.64 -5.64 -14.29
CA LEU A 256 0.99 -7.01 -14.59
C LEU A 256 0.11 -7.55 -15.72
N GLY A 257 0.73 -8.12 -16.76
CA GLY A 257 0.01 -8.76 -17.87
C GLY A 257 -0.68 -7.77 -18.81
N ALA A 258 -1.69 -8.27 -19.53
CA ALA A 258 -2.41 -7.55 -20.60
C ALA A 258 -3.78 -7.02 -20.17
N ASP A 259 -4.13 -7.14 -18.90
CA ASP A 259 -5.41 -6.63 -18.39
C ASP A 259 -5.51 -5.11 -18.48
N LYS A 260 -6.73 -4.62 -18.44
CA LYS A 260 -6.99 -3.19 -18.34
C LYS A 260 -6.79 -2.76 -16.88
N TRP A 261 -5.77 -1.96 -16.65
CA TRP A 261 -5.41 -1.41 -15.35
C TRP A 261 -5.84 0.05 -15.23
N LEU A 262 -5.94 0.54 -13.99
CA LEU A 262 -6.21 1.95 -13.73
C LEU A 262 -5.17 2.85 -14.40
N THR A 263 -5.64 3.96 -14.95
CA THR A 263 -4.84 4.96 -15.67
C THR A 263 -5.09 6.36 -15.13
N PRO A 264 -4.19 7.35 -15.39
CA PRO A 264 -2.96 7.26 -16.20
C PRO A 264 -1.85 6.47 -15.49
N PHE A 265 -0.98 5.82 -16.27
CA PHE A 265 0.17 5.12 -15.69
C PHE A 265 1.22 6.11 -15.20
N THR A 266 1.83 5.83 -14.03
CA THR A 266 2.83 6.71 -13.42
C THR A 266 4.05 6.91 -14.32
N SER A 267 4.57 5.86 -14.95
CA SER A 267 5.69 5.95 -15.90
C SER A 267 5.42 6.90 -17.06
N ASP A 268 4.23 6.80 -17.65
CA ASP A 268 3.83 7.65 -18.78
C ASP A 268 3.58 9.10 -18.31
N ARG A 269 3.02 9.27 -17.11
CA ARG A 269 2.76 10.59 -16.52
C ARG A 269 4.07 11.32 -16.17
N ILE A 270 5.05 10.64 -15.57
CA ILE A 270 6.38 11.20 -15.28
C ILE A 270 7.03 11.70 -16.57
N LYS A 271 7.04 10.89 -17.64
CA LYS A 271 7.56 11.27 -18.93
C LYS A 271 6.84 12.48 -19.53
N ALA A 272 5.51 12.46 -19.53
CA ALA A 272 4.70 13.56 -20.07
C ALA A 272 4.92 14.88 -19.30
N LEU A 273 5.05 14.84 -17.97
CA LEU A 273 5.35 16.02 -17.17
C LEU A 273 6.72 16.61 -17.52
N ALA A 274 7.78 15.79 -17.63
CA ALA A 274 9.09 16.26 -18.05
C ALA A 274 9.04 16.92 -19.45
N GLN A 275 8.38 16.28 -20.41
CA GLN A 275 8.24 16.78 -21.77
C GLN A 275 7.37 18.04 -21.88
N SER A 276 6.46 18.26 -20.91
CA SER A 276 5.65 19.49 -20.86
C SER A 276 6.36 20.67 -20.18
N GLY A 277 7.62 20.52 -19.78
CA GLY A 277 8.44 21.59 -19.22
C GLY A 277 8.50 21.62 -17.69
N VAL A 278 7.91 20.64 -17.00
CA VAL A 278 8.11 20.46 -15.54
C VAL A 278 9.58 20.12 -15.29
N LYS A 279 10.27 20.93 -14.48
CA LYS A 279 11.69 20.79 -14.19
C LYS A 279 11.99 20.09 -12.87
N ARG A 280 11.11 20.30 -11.88
CA ARG A 280 11.26 19.75 -10.52
C ARG A 280 9.98 19.03 -10.14
N LEU A 281 10.05 17.70 -10.12
CA LEU A 281 8.90 16.84 -9.82
C LEU A 281 9.04 16.27 -8.39
N ALA A 282 8.04 16.53 -7.56
CA ALA A 282 7.84 15.79 -6.31
C ALA A 282 6.86 14.64 -6.56
N VAL A 283 7.08 13.49 -5.94
CA VAL A 283 6.18 12.33 -6.02
C VAL A 283 5.87 11.83 -4.61
N ILE A 284 4.60 11.57 -4.34
CA ILE A 284 4.12 10.93 -3.11
C ILE A 284 3.36 9.66 -3.45
N THR A 285 3.46 8.63 -2.60
CA THR A 285 2.87 7.30 -2.82
C THR A 285 1.90 6.91 -1.70
N PRO A 286 0.71 7.55 -1.59
CA PRO A 286 -0.14 7.41 -0.39
C PRO A 286 -0.82 6.04 -0.23
N ALA A 287 -0.70 5.12 -1.18
CA ALA A 287 -1.14 3.75 -0.99
C ALA A 287 -0.19 2.93 -0.11
N PHE A 288 1.01 3.43 0.11
CA PHE A 288 2.04 2.78 0.91
C PHE A 288 2.27 3.57 2.20
N VAL A 289 2.15 2.91 3.35
CA VAL A 289 2.47 3.53 4.64
C VAL A 289 3.93 3.31 5.04
N ALA A 290 4.61 2.36 4.41
CA ALA A 290 6.03 2.08 4.61
C ALA A 290 6.75 1.96 3.27
N ASP A 291 7.97 2.48 3.19
CA ASP A 291 8.81 2.39 2.01
C ASP A 291 9.17 0.93 1.69
N CYS A 292 9.14 0.61 0.41
CA CYS A 292 9.29 -0.73 -0.13
C CYS A 292 9.90 -0.68 -1.54
N VAL A 293 9.98 -1.81 -2.23
CA VAL A 293 10.56 -1.86 -3.57
C VAL A 293 9.78 -1.02 -4.59
N GLU A 294 8.47 -0.92 -4.42
CA GLU A 294 7.58 -0.12 -5.27
C GLU A 294 7.80 1.40 -5.10
N THR A 295 8.24 1.86 -3.93
CA THR A 295 8.53 3.28 -3.70
C THR A 295 9.98 3.62 -4.00
N LEU A 296 10.93 2.87 -3.44
CA LEU A 296 12.35 3.17 -3.52
C LEU A 296 12.97 2.81 -4.88
N GLU A 297 12.66 1.63 -5.43
CA GLU A 297 13.25 1.22 -6.72
C GLU A 297 12.40 1.71 -7.90
N GLU A 298 11.08 1.43 -7.90
CA GLU A 298 10.26 1.76 -9.07
C GLU A 298 10.06 3.28 -9.22
N ILE A 299 9.71 3.99 -8.14
CA ILE A 299 9.42 5.43 -8.22
C ILE A 299 10.69 6.27 -8.08
N GLU A 300 11.48 6.09 -7.03
CA GLU A 300 12.63 6.97 -6.81
C GLU A 300 13.72 6.74 -7.85
N MET A 301 14.19 5.47 -7.99
CA MET A 301 15.32 5.20 -8.86
C MET A 301 14.91 5.20 -10.34
N VAL A 302 13.91 4.39 -10.73
CA VAL A 302 13.50 4.25 -12.14
C VAL A 302 12.69 5.45 -12.59
N GLY A 303 11.73 5.92 -11.80
CA GLY A 303 10.94 7.11 -12.09
C GLY A 303 11.78 8.37 -12.17
N GLY A 304 12.69 8.57 -11.21
CA GLY A 304 13.62 9.71 -11.19
C GLY A 304 14.53 9.72 -12.43
N LYS A 305 15.11 8.58 -12.78
CA LYS A 305 15.90 8.43 -14.01
C LYS A 305 15.08 8.77 -15.25
N THR A 306 13.87 8.21 -15.35
CA THR A 306 12.95 8.47 -16.47
C THR A 306 12.63 9.95 -16.60
N PHE A 307 12.40 10.64 -15.47
CA PHE A 307 12.11 12.07 -15.46
C PHE A 307 13.25 12.91 -16.02
N VAL A 308 14.48 12.67 -15.56
CA VAL A 308 15.68 13.40 -16.01
C VAL A 308 15.97 13.12 -17.48
N GLU A 309 15.92 11.87 -17.92
CA GLU A 309 16.14 11.47 -19.32
C GLU A 309 15.12 12.09 -20.31
N ASN A 310 13.97 12.55 -19.83
CA ASN A 310 12.94 13.18 -20.66
C ASN A 310 12.85 14.71 -20.50
N GLY A 311 13.85 15.36 -19.88
CA GLY A 311 13.98 16.81 -19.82
C GLY A 311 13.67 17.46 -18.47
N GLY A 312 13.40 16.66 -17.43
CA GLY A 312 13.36 17.10 -16.04
C GLY A 312 14.76 17.38 -15.49
N GLU A 313 14.84 18.15 -14.41
CA GLU A 313 16.10 18.53 -13.79
C GLU A 313 16.29 17.91 -12.40
N SER A 314 15.23 17.84 -11.61
CA SER A 314 15.26 17.32 -10.24
C SER A 314 13.99 16.53 -9.91
N PHE A 315 14.18 15.39 -9.27
CA PHE A 315 13.11 14.49 -8.85
C PHE A 315 13.23 14.22 -7.34
N LYS A 316 12.12 14.29 -6.62
CA LYS A 316 12.07 14.06 -5.19
C LYS A 316 10.95 13.08 -4.86
N LEU A 317 11.29 11.88 -4.38
CA LEU A 317 10.32 11.02 -3.70
C LEU A 317 10.09 11.57 -2.28
N ILE A 318 8.83 11.75 -1.91
CA ILE A 318 8.43 12.01 -0.53
C ILE A 318 8.34 10.67 0.16
N PRO A 319 9.06 10.45 1.27
CA PRO A 319 9.01 9.18 2.00
C PRO A 319 7.58 8.84 2.42
N CYS A 320 7.28 7.56 2.51
CA CYS A 320 6.05 7.09 3.16
C CYS A 320 5.99 7.54 4.62
N LEU A 321 4.89 7.28 5.31
CA LEU A 321 4.75 7.57 6.74
C LEU A 321 5.81 6.86 7.59
N ASN A 322 6.23 5.69 7.15
CA ASN A 322 7.25 4.87 7.78
C ASN A 322 6.99 4.65 9.28
N ASP A 323 8.00 4.80 10.09
CA ASP A 323 7.92 4.76 11.55
C ASP A 323 7.91 6.18 12.18
N SER A 324 7.35 7.18 11.44
CA SER A 324 7.24 8.54 11.97
C SER A 324 6.39 8.60 13.24
N GLU A 325 6.73 9.54 14.14
CA GLU A 325 5.99 9.72 15.39
C GLU A 325 4.51 10.10 15.14
N LEU A 326 4.25 10.86 14.07
CA LEU A 326 2.87 11.22 13.71
C LEU A 326 2.04 10.00 13.35
N TRP A 327 2.61 9.06 12.60
CA TRP A 327 1.93 7.83 12.22
C TRP A 327 1.77 6.87 13.39
N ALA A 328 2.80 6.68 14.21
CA ALA A 328 2.71 5.87 15.42
C ALA A 328 1.62 6.41 16.39
N LYS A 329 1.54 7.74 16.54
CA LYS A 329 0.50 8.40 17.34
C LYS A 329 -0.91 8.18 16.77
N ALA A 330 -1.09 8.29 15.45
CA ALA A 330 -2.38 8.04 14.79
C ALA A 330 -2.87 6.61 15.07
N LEU A 331 -2.01 5.61 14.89
CA LEU A 331 -2.32 4.21 15.20
C LEU A 331 -2.66 4.01 16.69
N ALA A 332 -1.85 4.59 17.59
CA ALA A 332 -2.09 4.50 19.02
C ALA A 332 -3.44 5.15 19.44
N GLN A 333 -3.82 6.27 18.82
CA GLN A 333 -5.12 6.90 19.04
C GLN A 333 -6.28 5.99 18.63
N TRP A 334 -6.19 5.33 17.48
CA TRP A 334 -7.21 4.39 17.02
C TRP A 334 -7.34 3.20 17.97
N ILE A 335 -6.21 2.62 18.38
CA ILE A 335 -6.18 1.48 19.30
C ILE A 335 -6.76 1.83 20.67
N ASN A 336 -6.49 3.01 21.18
CA ASN A 336 -7.00 3.45 22.49
C ASN A 336 -8.49 3.84 22.47
N ASN A 337 -9.05 4.13 21.27
CA ASN A 337 -10.46 4.53 21.10
C ASN A 337 -11.37 3.35 20.71
N ASP A 338 -10.81 2.17 20.37
CA ASP A 338 -11.52 0.94 20.06
C ASP A 338 -11.81 0.11 21.33
#